data_9effa8731887fb2f3135a7a4f184574b
#
_entry.id   9effa8731887fb2f3135a7a4f184574b
#
_cell.length_a   1.000
_cell.length_b   1.000
_cell.length_c   1.000
_cell.angle_alpha   90.00
_cell.angle_beta   90.00
_cell.angle_gamma   90.00
#
_symmetry.space_group_name_H-M   'P 1'
#
loop_
_entity.id
_entity.type
_entity.pdbx_description
1 polymer ?
#
loop_
_entity_poly.entity_id
_entity_poly.type
_entity_poly.pdbx_seq_one_letter_code
_entity_poly.pdbx_strand_id
1 'polypeptide(L)'
;MGLIKKNIFLLYILMFFICLSSFIYYKKVIYNKIQIITDSNDNEKTLDNRIPTKMVLYNTKLGSTEINDKFLLNDILKYIRNISNSNTTINTIPTTDNVISISGKIYYMNGETDTFKVNSHLIINNIHFYNNSYLINTLRNMLVDSLYHFNNLINIISKNTNEIVFSNDHIKTILDFKSKCKLIESLKKLKIMSDNKDFLRTNLNEKPKFHLRIYIDKNMENTAENIILLDSYENYIIIQYLGDENGKNIYIKGDLNEKMFK
;
A
#
# COMPACT_ATOMS: atom_id res chain seq x y z
N MET A 1 -43.79 13.91 48.59
CA MET A 1 -43.50 13.29 47.23
C MET A 1 -42.29 13.89 46.49
N GLY A 2 -41.80 15.12 46.86
CA GLY A 2 -40.65 15.77 46.22
C GLY A 2 -39.25 15.23 46.56
N LEU A 3 -39.04 14.80 47.80
CA LEU A 3 -37.72 14.32 48.31
C LEU A 3 -37.28 13.00 47.63
N ILE A 4 -38.19 12.07 47.36
CA ILE A 4 -37.87 10.78 46.72
C ILE A 4 -37.46 10.98 45.27
N LYS A 5 -38.13 11.87 44.52
CA LYS A 5 -37.75 12.21 43.15
C LYS A 5 -36.35 12.87 43.05
N LYS A 6 -36.02 13.73 44.01
CA LYS A 6 -34.71 14.42 44.10
C LYS A 6 -33.58 13.41 44.36
N ASN A 7 -33.79 12.44 45.24
CA ASN A 7 -32.80 11.38 45.54
C ASN A 7 -32.60 10.44 44.36
N ILE A 8 -33.67 10.09 43.64
CA ILE A 8 -33.57 9.25 42.44
C ILE A 8 -32.79 9.97 41.32
N PHE A 9 -33.05 11.27 41.14
CA PHE A 9 -32.31 12.08 40.14
C PHE A 9 -30.82 12.19 40.50
N LEU A 10 -30.50 12.34 41.80
CA LEU A 10 -29.11 12.39 42.26
C LEU A 10 -28.37 11.03 42.05
N LEU A 11 -29.09 9.93 42.18
CA LEU A 11 -28.58 8.59 41.94
C LEU A 11 -28.27 8.37 40.42
N TYR A 12 -29.10 8.85 39.54
CA TYR A 12 -28.81 8.82 38.06
C TYR A 12 -27.57 9.64 37.72
N ILE A 13 -27.41 10.85 38.30
CA ILE A 13 -26.23 11.67 38.07
C ILE A 13 -24.97 10.95 38.56
N LEU A 14 -25.01 10.34 39.72
CA LEU A 14 -23.89 9.56 40.28
C LEU A 14 -23.50 8.38 39.35
N MET A 15 -24.50 7.60 38.91
CA MET A 15 -24.27 6.51 37.95
C MET A 15 -23.67 7.00 36.65
N PHE A 16 -24.13 8.13 36.14
CA PHE A 16 -23.58 8.74 34.93
C PHE A 16 -22.08 9.08 35.09
N PHE A 17 -21.70 9.69 36.22
CA PHE A 17 -20.28 9.99 36.50
C PHE A 17 -19.43 8.74 36.69
N ILE A 18 -19.95 7.67 37.28
CA ILE A 18 -19.25 6.40 37.41
C ILE A 18 -19.02 5.78 36.02
N CYS A 19 -20.02 5.76 35.14
CA CYS A 19 -19.88 5.27 33.77
C CYS A 19 -18.87 6.12 32.98
N LEU A 20 -18.91 7.43 33.11
CA LEU A 20 -18.02 8.36 32.41
C LEU A 20 -16.56 8.19 32.87
N SER A 21 -16.35 8.08 34.19
CA SER A 21 -15.01 7.82 34.74
C SER A 21 -14.46 6.44 34.35
N SER A 22 -15.30 5.41 34.33
CA SER A 22 -14.94 4.07 33.84
C SER A 22 -14.55 4.10 32.37
N PHE A 23 -15.29 4.84 31.54
CA PHE A 23 -14.98 5.00 30.11
C PHE A 23 -13.66 5.72 29.89
N ILE A 24 -13.40 6.82 30.63
CA ILE A 24 -12.14 7.56 30.57
C ILE A 24 -10.97 6.68 31.05
N TYR A 25 -11.17 5.95 32.14
CA TYR A 25 -10.18 5.01 32.66
C TYR A 25 -9.87 3.90 31.64
N TYR A 26 -10.90 3.29 31.07
CA TYR A 26 -10.75 2.27 30.02
C TYR A 26 -9.98 2.82 28.82
N LYS A 27 -10.37 3.99 28.32
CA LYS A 27 -9.71 4.63 27.18
C LYS A 27 -8.24 5.01 27.49
N LYS A 28 -7.96 5.53 28.67
CA LYS A 28 -6.63 6.03 29.05
C LYS A 28 -5.68 4.93 29.51
N VAL A 29 -6.17 3.88 30.17
CA VAL A 29 -5.33 2.86 30.80
C VAL A 29 -5.28 1.56 29.98
N ILE A 30 -6.38 1.16 29.37
CA ILE A 30 -6.45 -0.11 28.63
C ILE A 30 -6.15 0.10 27.15
N TYR A 31 -6.73 1.12 26.54
CA TYR A 31 -6.56 1.34 25.11
C TYR A 31 -5.17 1.91 24.74
N ASN A 32 -4.52 2.63 25.65
CA ASN A 32 -3.15 3.12 25.44
C ASN A 32 -2.06 2.13 25.90
N LYS A 33 -2.44 1.05 26.58
CA LYS A 33 -1.55 -0.10 26.81
C LYS A 33 -1.76 -1.12 25.71
N ILE A 34 -1.20 -0.85 24.54
CA ILE A 34 -0.88 -1.94 23.61
C ILE A 34 0.30 -2.68 24.26
N GLN A 35 0.01 -3.66 25.09
CA GLN A 35 1.01 -4.65 25.48
C GLN A 35 1.26 -5.50 24.23
N ILE A 36 2.37 -5.24 23.57
CA ILE A 36 2.99 -6.23 22.69
C ILE A 36 3.41 -7.35 23.66
N ILE A 37 2.70 -8.49 23.65
CA ILE A 37 3.14 -9.70 24.32
C ILE A 37 4.36 -10.16 23.55
N THR A 38 5.53 -9.74 23.99
CA THR A 38 6.81 -10.35 23.60
C THR A 38 6.96 -11.62 24.43
N ASP A 39 7.13 -12.76 23.76
CA ASP A 39 7.52 -14.01 24.40
C ASP A 39 8.73 -13.76 25.32
N SER A 40 8.60 -14.22 26.56
CA SER A 40 9.43 -13.92 27.72
C SER A 40 10.80 -14.60 27.66
N ASN A 41 11.67 -14.23 26.74
CA ASN A 41 13.09 -14.62 26.81
C ASN A 41 14.07 -13.56 26.32
N ASP A 42 13.62 -12.36 26.03
CA ASP A 42 14.54 -11.26 25.76
C ASP A 42 14.66 -10.40 27.01
N ASN A 43 15.87 -10.42 27.56
CA ASN A 43 16.35 -9.49 28.55
C ASN A 43 15.75 -8.10 28.34
N GLU A 44 15.32 -7.47 29.45
CA GLU A 44 14.90 -6.07 29.59
C GLU A 44 15.81 -5.08 28.88
N LYS A 45 15.88 -5.14 27.55
CA LYS A 45 16.32 -4.01 26.77
C LYS A 45 15.11 -3.09 26.72
N THR A 46 15.17 -2.04 27.55
CA THR A 46 14.43 -0.79 27.45
C THR A 46 13.36 -0.87 26.39
N LEU A 47 12.11 -0.93 26.81
CA LEU A 47 10.96 -0.71 25.91
C LEU A 47 11.25 0.58 25.13
N ASP A 48 11.90 0.40 24.01
CA ASP A 48 12.26 1.46 23.11
C ASP A 48 10.94 2.12 22.75
N ASN A 49 10.76 3.40 23.07
CA ASN A 49 9.60 4.21 22.73
C ASN A 49 9.43 4.37 21.20
N ARG A 50 9.94 3.43 20.43
CA ARG A 50 9.89 3.35 18.98
C ARG A 50 8.56 2.76 18.52
N ILE A 51 7.46 3.44 18.84
CA ILE A 51 6.15 3.09 18.28
C ILE A 51 6.11 3.63 16.85
N PRO A 52 6.05 2.77 15.82
CA PRO A 52 5.98 3.20 14.43
C PRO A 52 4.66 3.90 14.17
N THR A 53 4.73 5.05 13.52
CA THR A 53 3.56 5.86 13.19
C THR A 53 3.18 5.75 11.72
N LYS A 54 4.19 5.67 10.85
CA LYS A 54 4.02 5.52 9.41
C LYS A 54 5.28 5.00 8.75
N MET A 55 5.13 4.51 7.53
CA MET A 55 6.22 4.12 6.66
C MET A 55 6.04 4.78 5.29
N VAL A 56 7.12 5.31 4.73
CA VAL A 56 7.13 5.85 3.37
C VAL A 56 7.99 4.94 2.51
N LEU A 57 7.40 4.46 1.41
CA LEU A 57 8.08 3.60 0.43
C LEU A 57 8.41 4.39 -0.82
N TYR A 58 9.48 4.00 -1.46
CA TYR A 58 9.91 4.56 -2.74
C TYR A 58 10.52 3.48 -3.63
N ASN A 59 10.10 3.49 -4.88
CA ASN A 59 10.73 2.74 -5.98
C ASN A 59 10.85 3.63 -7.22
N THR A 60 11.98 3.57 -7.90
CA THR A 60 12.26 4.43 -9.07
C THR A 60 11.30 4.24 -10.23
N LYS A 61 10.77 3.02 -10.41
CA LYS A 61 9.85 2.66 -11.49
C LYS A 61 8.40 2.84 -11.09
N LEU A 62 8.00 2.32 -9.92
CA LEU A 62 6.62 2.30 -9.45
C LEU A 62 6.17 3.60 -8.76
N GLY A 63 7.11 4.41 -8.25
CA GLY A 63 6.77 5.64 -7.53
C GLY A 63 6.89 5.51 -6.01
N SER A 64 6.02 6.18 -5.26
CA SER A 64 6.07 6.21 -3.81
C SER A 64 4.68 6.03 -3.19
N THR A 65 4.65 5.55 -1.94
CA THR A 65 3.43 5.45 -1.15
C THR A 65 3.74 5.66 0.33
N GLU A 66 2.72 6.05 1.08
CA GLU A 66 2.75 6.16 2.54
C GLU A 66 1.83 5.10 3.14
N ILE A 67 2.34 4.29 4.05
CA ILE A 67 1.60 3.27 4.80
C ILE A 67 1.32 3.83 6.19
N ASN A 68 0.03 4.10 6.47
CA ASN A 68 -0.48 4.56 7.75
C ASN A 68 -1.38 3.51 8.42
N ASP A 69 -1.74 2.44 7.69
CA ASP A 69 -2.49 1.33 8.24
C ASP A 69 -1.67 0.60 9.29
N LYS A 70 -2.17 0.58 10.53
CA LYS A 70 -1.44 0.02 11.68
C LYS A 70 -1.24 -1.49 11.57
N PHE A 71 -2.20 -2.21 10.98
CA PHE A 71 -2.10 -3.66 10.84
C PHE A 71 -1.03 -4.01 9.82
N LEU A 72 -1.09 -3.42 8.64
CA LEU A 72 -0.09 -3.63 7.59
C LEU A 72 1.30 -3.20 8.05
N LEU A 73 1.40 -2.04 8.73
CA LEU A 73 2.67 -1.55 9.29
C LEU A 73 3.27 -2.53 10.31
N ASN A 74 2.46 -3.07 11.22
CA ASN A 74 2.90 -4.05 12.20
C ASN A 74 3.34 -5.37 11.54
N ASP A 75 2.62 -5.84 10.52
CA ASP A 75 2.99 -7.05 9.79
C ASP A 75 4.34 -6.87 9.08
N ILE A 76 4.54 -5.77 8.36
CA ILE A 76 5.81 -5.45 7.71
C ILE A 76 6.94 -5.41 8.75
N LEU A 77 6.74 -4.73 9.88
CA LEU A 77 7.75 -4.64 10.94
C LEU A 77 8.07 -5.98 11.60
N LYS A 78 7.08 -6.86 11.70
CA LYS A 78 7.29 -8.24 12.17
C LYS A 78 8.25 -9.00 11.25
N TYR A 79 8.07 -8.90 9.93
CA TYR A 79 9.01 -9.48 8.97
C TYR A 79 10.40 -8.86 9.07
N ILE A 80 10.51 -7.55 9.17
CA ILE A 80 11.79 -6.83 9.35
C ILE A 80 12.51 -7.33 10.60
N ARG A 81 11.81 -7.45 11.74
CA ARG A 81 12.39 -7.97 12.99
C ARG A 81 12.83 -9.42 12.89
N ASN A 82 12.01 -10.27 12.27
CA ASN A 82 12.35 -11.68 12.09
C ASN A 82 13.61 -11.86 11.23
N ILE A 83 13.76 -11.05 10.18
CA ILE A 83 14.95 -11.06 9.33
C ILE A 83 16.17 -10.54 10.11
N SER A 84 16.04 -9.45 10.86
CA SER A 84 17.15 -8.86 11.61
C SER A 84 17.60 -9.72 12.80
N ASN A 85 16.70 -10.49 13.41
CA ASN A 85 17.02 -11.36 14.54
C ASN A 85 17.63 -12.71 14.11
N SER A 86 17.41 -13.13 12.86
CA SER A 86 17.92 -14.41 12.34
C SER A 86 19.38 -14.31 11.87
N ASN A 87 20.27 -13.78 12.69
CA ASN A 87 21.66 -13.53 12.35
C ASN A 87 22.45 -14.79 11.93
N THR A 88 22.74 -14.91 10.64
CA THR A 88 23.92 -15.64 10.16
C THR A 88 24.71 -14.69 9.27
N THR A 89 25.90 -14.34 9.71
CA THR A 89 26.87 -13.59 8.91
C THR A 89 27.35 -14.46 7.76
N ILE A 90 26.82 -14.23 6.56
CA ILE A 90 27.32 -14.86 5.34
C ILE A 90 28.15 -13.80 4.60
N ASN A 91 29.42 -14.09 4.38
CA ASN A 91 30.37 -13.20 3.70
C ASN A 91 30.26 -13.18 2.17
N THR A 92 29.21 -13.75 1.59
CA THR A 92 29.00 -13.77 0.14
C THR A 92 27.75 -12.96 -0.21
N ILE A 93 27.95 -11.81 -0.84
CA ILE A 93 26.88 -10.98 -1.39
C ILE A 93 26.28 -11.73 -2.59
N PRO A 94 25.02 -12.18 -2.56
CA PRO A 94 24.38 -12.74 -3.73
C PRO A 94 24.17 -11.61 -4.75
N THR A 95 24.87 -11.66 -5.86
CA THR A 95 24.64 -10.77 -7.00
C THR A 95 23.43 -11.25 -7.79
N THR A 96 22.25 -10.77 -7.46
CA THR A 96 21.05 -10.92 -8.28
C THR A 96 20.54 -9.54 -8.70
N ASP A 97 21.04 -9.08 -9.86
CA ASP A 97 20.84 -7.71 -10.34
C ASP A 97 19.42 -7.40 -10.87
N ASN A 98 18.53 -8.40 -10.99
CA ASN A 98 17.21 -8.24 -11.64
C ASN A 98 16.02 -8.13 -10.67
N VAL A 99 16.27 -7.95 -9.38
CA VAL A 99 15.20 -7.91 -8.38
C VAL A 99 14.75 -6.47 -8.12
N ILE A 100 13.41 -6.25 -8.09
CA ILE A 100 12.84 -4.94 -7.72
C ILE A 100 13.39 -4.50 -6.37
N SER A 101 14.07 -3.36 -6.35
CA SER A 101 14.60 -2.75 -5.14
C SER A 101 13.64 -1.70 -4.61
N ILE A 102 13.25 -1.84 -3.34
CA ILE A 102 12.39 -0.87 -2.64
C ILE A 102 13.20 -0.24 -1.52
N SER A 103 13.13 1.08 -1.44
CA SER A 103 13.70 1.86 -0.34
C SER A 103 12.58 2.49 0.48
N GLY A 104 12.82 2.77 1.74
CA GLY A 104 11.83 3.45 2.56
C GLY A 104 12.38 4.04 3.84
N LYS A 105 11.47 4.72 4.54
CA LYS A 105 11.71 5.28 5.88
C LYS A 105 10.59 4.88 6.81
N ILE A 106 10.94 4.44 8.01
CA ILE A 106 10.02 4.18 9.11
C ILE A 106 10.08 5.39 10.04
N TYR A 107 8.95 5.96 10.37
CA TYR A 107 8.83 7.08 11.29
C TYR A 107 8.26 6.60 12.62
N TYR A 108 8.86 7.03 13.71
CA TYR A 108 8.47 6.65 15.06
C TYR A 108 7.86 7.82 15.83
N MET A 109 7.08 7.51 16.86
CA MET A 109 6.40 8.51 17.69
C MET A 109 7.36 9.45 18.43
N ASN A 110 8.57 8.97 18.75
CA ASN A 110 9.63 9.76 19.38
C ASN A 110 10.37 10.71 18.42
N GLY A 111 9.98 10.77 17.14
CA GLY A 111 10.61 11.60 16.11
C GLY A 111 11.81 10.96 15.42
N GLU A 112 12.26 9.79 15.86
CA GLU A 112 13.32 9.05 15.18
C GLU A 112 12.85 8.47 13.84
N THR A 113 13.79 8.14 12.98
CA THR A 113 13.51 7.50 11.69
C THR A 113 14.55 6.43 11.39
N ASP A 114 14.10 5.28 10.90
CA ASP A 114 14.97 4.28 10.31
C ASP A 114 14.83 4.31 8.79
N THR A 115 15.96 4.17 8.11
CA THR A 115 16.00 3.96 6.66
C THR A 115 16.17 2.49 6.36
N PHE A 116 15.49 2.01 5.33
CA PHE A 116 15.67 0.63 4.89
C PHE A 116 15.69 0.50 3.37
N LYS A 117 16.27 -0.59 2.89
CA LYS A 117 16.23 -1.01 1.50
C LYS A 117 16.07 -2.52 1.44
N VAL A 118 15.19 -2.99 0.58
CA VAL A 118 14.93 -4.42 0.32
C VAL A 118 15.15 -4.70 -1.15
N ASN A 119 16.01 -5.66 -1.43
CA ASN A 119 16.25 -6.22 -2.77
C ASN A 119 16.42 -7.74 -2.61
N SER A 120 17.57 -8.32 -2.92
CA SER A 120 17.94 -9.70 -2.58
C SER A 120 18.25 -9.90 -1.09
N HIS A 121 18.40 -8.81 -0.35
CA HIS A 121 18.64 -8.76 1.10
C HIS A 121 17.98 -7.51 1.70
N LEU A 122 17.88 -7.48 3.03
CA LEU A 122 17.39 -6.33 3.78
C LEU A 122 18.57 -5.48 4.27
N ILE A 123 18.48 -4.17 4.13
CA ILE A 123 19.42 -3.19 4.68
C ILE A 123 18.62 -2.27 5.59
N ILE A 124 19.05 -2.07 6.83
CA ILE A 124 18.45 -1.12 7.78
C ILE A 124 19.58 -0.26 8.34
N ASN A 125 19.48 1.06 8.18
CA ASN A 125 20.49 2.02 8.68
C ASN A 125 21.93 1.58 8.31
N ASN A 126 22.15 1.13 7.08
CA ASN A 126 23.40 0.60 6.53
C ASN A 126 23.87 -0.75 7.10
N ILE A 127 23.08 -1.42 7.92
CA ILE A 127 23.36 -2.79 8.38
C ILE A 127 22.69 -3.77 7.42
N HIS A 128 23.44 -4.75 6.93
CA HIS A 128 23.00 -5.72 5.92
C HIS A 128 22.58 -7.04 6.56
N PHE A 129 21.42 -7.57 6.15
CA PHE A 129 20.83 -8.83 6.61
C PHE A 129 20.60 -9.74 5.41
N TYR A 130 21.33 -10.85 5.33
CA TYR A 130 21.34 -11.75 4.17
C TYR A 130 20.54 -13.03 4.36
N ASN A 131 19.89 -13.19 5.51
CA ASN A 131 19.26 -14.44 5.89
C ASN A 131 17.86 -14.61 5.36
N ASN A 132 17.51 -15.90 5.14
CA ASN A 132 16.17 -16.35 4.84
C ASN A 132 15.55 -15.66 3.62
N SER A 133 15.98 -16.10 2.43
CA SER A 133 15.48 -15.61 1.14
C SER A 133 13.94 -15.60 1.05
N TYR A 134 13.27 -16.55 1.71
CA TYR A 134 11.80 -16.61 1.76
C TYR A 134 11.20 -15.39 2.48
N LEU A 135 11.69 -15.07 3.69
CA LEU A 135 11.18 -13.91 4.44
C LEU A 135 11.49 -12.59 3.75
N ILE A 136 12.67 -12.49 3.12
CA ILE A 136 13.07 -11.29 2.36
C ILE A 136 12.17 -11.12 1.13
N ASN A 137 11.90 -12.20 0.39
CA ASN A 137 10.99 -12.16 -0.75
C ASN A 137 9.56 -11.82 -0.35
N THR A 138 9.05 -12.42 0.74
CA THR A 138 7.72 -12.10 1.25
C THR A 138 7.62 -10.63 1.67
N LEU A 139 8.61 -10.12 2.42
CA LEU A 139 8.67 -8.71 2.80
C LEU A 139 8.68 -7.81 1.56
N ARG A 140 9.53 -8.13 0.56
CA ARG A 140 9.61 -7.37 -0.68
C ARG A 140 8.27 -7.33 -1.41
N ASN A 141 7.59 -8.47 -1.55
CA ASN A 141 6.30 -8.56 -2.22
C ASN A 141 5.24 -7.70 -1.49
N MET A 142 5.14 -7.77 -0.16
CA MET A 142 4.25 -6.89 0.62
C MET A 142 4.52 -5.40 0.38
N LEU A 143 5.80 -5.02 0.27
CA LEU A 143 6.18 -3.63 0.01
C LEU A 143 5.88 -3.23 -1.44
N VAL A 144 6.09 -4.12 -2.43
CA VAL A 144 5.74 -3.89 -3.85
C VAL A 144 4.24 -3.73 -3.99
N ASP A 145 3.44 -4.62 -3.40
CA ASP A 145 1.97 -4.57 -3.45
C ASP A 145 1.42 -3.26 -2.91
N SER A 146 2.10 -2.68 -1.90
CA SER A 146 1.76 -1.37 -1.36
C SER A 146 2.00 -0.22 -2.35
N LEU A 147 2.83 -0.42 -3.37
CA LEU A 147 3.08 0.55 -4.45
C LEU A 147 2.08 0.43 -5.60
N TYR A 148 1.33 -0.66 -5.70
CA TYR A 148 0.34 -0.88 -6.75
C TYR A 148 -0.97 -0.15 -6.46
N HIS A 149 -1.01 1.14 -6.81
CA HIS A 149 -2.21 1.96 -6.63
C HIS A 149 -2.36 3.02 -7.72
N PHE A 150 -3.57 3.59 -7.83
CA PHE A 150 -3.96 4.48 -8.93
C PHE A 150 -3.07 5.71 -9.10
N ASN A 151 -2.66 6.36 -8.01
CA ASN A 151 -1.82 7.55 -8.12
C ASN A 151 -0.44 7.23 -8.72
N ASN A 152 0.11 6.07 -8.41
CA ASN A 152 1.37 5.62 -9.00
C ASN A 152 1.23 5.31 -10.50
N LEU A 153 0.09 4.79 -10.94
CA LEU A 153 -0.19 4.61 -12.37
C LEU A 153 -0.03 5.92 -13.14
N ILE A 154 -0.61 7.02 -12.65
CA ILE A 154 -0.49 8.33 -13.30
C ILE A 154 0.98 8.76 -13.40
N ASN A 155 1.74 8.56 -12.32
CA ASN A 155 3.17 8.84 -12.30
C ASN A 155 3.97 7.95 -13.28
N ILE A 156 3.61 6.67 -13.38
CA ILE A 156 4.23 5.73 -14.32
C ILE A 156 3.97 6.20 -15.76
N ILE A 157 2.72 6.48 -16.13
CA ILE A 157 2.35 6.94 -17.47
C ILE A 157 3.06 8.23 -17.86
N SER A 158 3.35 9.11 -16.91
CA SER A 158 4.03 10.38 -17.16
C SER A 158 5.52 10.25 -17.51
N LYS A 159 6.16 9.09 -17.25
CA LYS A 159 7.58 8.88 -17.55
C LYS A 159 7.81 8.61 -19.04
N ASN A 160 8.97 8.99 -19.55
CA ASN A 160 9.37 8.73 -20.94
C ASN A 160 9.84 7.28 -21.18
N THR A 161 10.11 6.53 -20.11
CA THR A 161 10.59 5.14 -20.17
C THR A 161 9.49 4.15 -20.46
N ASN A 162 8.22 4.53 -20.26
CA ASN A 162 7.08 3.65 -20.50
C ASN A 162 6.67 3.58 -21.97
N GLU A 163 6.01 2.49 -22.33
CA GLU A 163 5.30 2.32 -23.58
C GLU A 163 3.85 1.94 -23.29
N ILE A 164 2.92 2.50 -24.05
CA ILE A 164 1.49 2.21 -23.90
C ILE A 164 0.96 1.73 -25.24
N VAL A 165 0.42 0.52 -25.24
CA VAL A 165 -0.22 -0.09 -26.39
C VAL A 165 -1.72 -0.01 -26.21
N PHE A 166 -2.39 0.70 -27.09
CA PHE A 166 -3.85 0.72 -27.23
C PHE A 166 -4.29 -0.45 -28.10
N SER A 167 -5.36 -1.14 -27.73
CA SER A 167 -6.00 -2.15 -28.56
C SER A 167 -7.51 -2.18 -28.36
N ASN A 168 -8.24 -2.31 -29.45
CA ASN A 168 -9.65 -2.65 -29.53
C ASN A 168 -9.86 -3.74 -30.58
N ASP A 169 -11.12 -4.06 -30.92
CA ASP A 169 -11.45 -5.11 -31.91
C ASP A 169 -10.88 -4.88 -33.32
N HIS A 170 -10.46 -3.63 -33.63
CA HIS A 170 -10.09 -3.24 -35.00
C HIS A 170 -8.64 -2.72 -35.12
N ILE A 171 -8.09 -2.16 -34.06
CA ILE A 171 -6.84 -1.41 -34.11
C ILE A 171 -5.95 -1.80 -32.93
N LYS A 172 -4.65 -1.93 -33.21
CA LYS A 172 -3.60 -2.02 -32.19
C LYS A 172 -2.53 -1.00 -32.53
N THR A 173 -2.23 -0.08 -31.62
CA THR A 173 -1.25 0.99 -31.85
C THR A 173 -0.53 1.40 -30.57
N ILE A 174 0.68 1.92 -30.72
CA ILE A 174 1.45 2.51 -29.62
C ILE A 174 1.04 3.98 -29.49
N LEU A 175 0.73 4.42 -28.27
CA LEU A 175 0.34 5.81 -28.02
C LEU A 175 1.54 6.75 -28.20
N ASP A 176 1.32 7.81 -28.96
CA ASP A 176 2.24 8.92 -29.05
C ASP A 176 2.21 9.80 -27.78
N PHE A 177 3.14 10.74 -27.69
CA PHE A 177 3.24 11.65 -26.55
C PHE A 177 1.96 12.45 -26.31
N LYS A 178 1.29 12.92 -27.37
CA LYS A 178 0.07 13.73 -27.28
C LYS A 178 -1.09 12.92 -26.69
N SER A 179 -1.25 11.69 -27.14
CA SER A 179 -2.26 10.76 -26.64
C SER A 179 -2.00 10.37 -25.18
N LYS A 180 -0.73 10.17 -24.79
CA LYS A 180 -0.33 9.96 -23.39
C LYS A 180 -0.72 11.15 -22.50
N CYS A 181 -0.46 12.39 -22.93
CA CYS A 181 -0.86 13.58 -22.17
C CYS A 181 -2.39 13.65 -21.97
N LYS A 182 -3.17 13.38 -23.01
CA LYS A 182 -4.63 13.34 -22.91
C LYS A 182 -5.11 12.23 -21.95
N LEU A 183 -4.46 11.06 -21.99
CA LEU A 183 -4.75 9.97 -21.06
C LEU A 183 -4.52 10.40 -19.61
N ILE A 184 -3.38 11.02 -19.30
CA ILE A 184 -3.05 11.53 -17.97
C ILE A 184 -4.09 12.54 -17.49
N GLU A 185 -4.46 13.51 -18.33
CA GLU A 185 -5.45 14.53 -18.00
C GLU A 185 -6.83 13.91 -17.70
N SER A 186 -7.19 12.89 -18.48
CA SER A 186 -8.46 12.17 -18.26
C SER A 186 -8.43 11.36 -16.97
N LEU A 187 -7.38 10.59 -16.73
CA LEU A 187 -7.23 9.79 -15.50
C LEU A 187 -7.26 10.66 -14.23
N LYS A 188 -6.61 11.84 -14.25
CA LYS A 188 -6.62 12.77 -13.11
C LYS A 188 -8.01 13.26 -12.69
N LYS A 189 -8.98 13.21 -13.58
CA LYS A 189 -10.37 13.64 -13.31
C LYS A 189 -11.23 12.52 -12.71
N LEU A 190 -10.76 11.29 -12.79
CA LEU A 190 -11.49 10.10 -12.36
C LEU A 190 -11.26 9.80 -10.87
N LYS A 191 -12.16 9.03 -10.27
CA LYS A 191 -12.12 8.67 -8.85
C LYS A 191 -12.17 7.17 -8.67
N ILE A 192 -11.42 6.68 -7.69
CA ILE A 192 -11.48 5.26 -7.29
C ILE A 192 -12.89 4.96 -6.76
N MET A 193 -13.43 3.82 -7.17
CA MET A 193 -14.68 3.29 -6.64
C MET A 193 -14.38 2.65 -5.26
N SER A 194 -14.81 3.32 -4.21
CA SER A 194 -14.59 2.87 -2.82
C SER A 194 -15.89 2.54 -2.09
N ASP A 195 -17.04 2.91 -2.65
CA ASP A 195 -18.35 2.70 -2.04
C ASP A 195 -19.04 1.48 -2.66
N ASN A 196 -19.61 0.61 -1.83
CA ASN A 196 -20.44 -0.52 -2.26
C ASN A 196 -21.58 -0.10 -3.20
N LYS A 197 -22.12 1.13 -3.05
CA LYS A 197 -23.16 1.66 -3.92
C LYS A 197 -22.70 1.86 -5.37
N ASP A 198 -21.44 2.18 -5.58
CA ASP A 198 -20.87 2.32 -6.92
C ASP A 198 -20.83 0.96 -7.62
N PHE A 199 -20.40 -0.10 -6.90
CA PHE A 199 -20.35 -1.45 -7.44
C PHE A 199 -21.74 -2.02 -7.75
N LEU A 200 -22.74 -1.79 -6.89
CA LEU A 200 -24.11 -2.26 -7.10
C LEU A 200 -24.78 -1.66 -8.36
N ARG A 201 -24.34 -0.50 -8.81
CA ARG A 201 -24.85 0.18 -10.00
C ARG A 201 -24.04 -0.11 -11.26
N THR A 202 -22.97 -0.88 -11.14
CA THR A 202 -22.05 -1.16 -12.24
C THR A 202 -22.30 -2.55 -12.78
N ASN A 203 -22.50 -2.67 -14.10
CA ASN A 203 -22.61 -3.97 -14.76
C ASN A 203 -21.20 -4.51 -15.04
N LEU A 204 -20.67 -5.33 -14.15
CA LEU A 204 -19.33 -5.92 -14.27
C LEU A 204 -19.22 -7.01 -15.36
N ASN A 205 -20.34 -7.39 -16.02
CA ASN A 205 -20.37 -8.39 -17.09
C ASN A 205 -20.28 -7.77 -18.50
N GLU A 206 -20.05 -6.46 -18.59
CA GLU A 206 -19.85 -5.79 -19.88
C GLU A 206 -18.53 -6.20 -20.51
N LYS A 207 -18.45 -6.13 -21.85
CA LYS A 207 -17.18 -6.26 -22.55
C LYS A 207 -16.45 -4.91 -22.54
N PRO A 208 -15.13 -4.90 -22.37
CA PRO A 208 -14.36 -3.67 -22.44
C PRO A 208 -14.46 -3.05 -23.85
N LYS A 209 -14.57 -1.73 -23.93
CA LYS A 209 -14.55 -0.97 -25.18
C LYS A 209 -13.17 -1.02 -25.83
N PHE A 210 -12.13 -1.00 -25.02
CA PHE A 210 -10.74 -1.13 -25.43
C PHE A 210 -9.84 -1.45 -24.24
N HIS A 211 -8.61 -1.82 -24.56
CA HIS A 211 -7.57 -2.18 -23.61
C HIS A 211 -6.36 -1.27 -23.78
N LEU A 212 -5.74 -0.89 -22.67
CA LEU A 212 -4.41 -0.31 -22.66
C LEU A 212 -3.47 -1.26 -21.92
N ARG A 213 -2.39 -1.66 -22.60
CA ARG A 213 -1.28 -2.37 -21.97
C ARG A 213 -0.14 -1.37 -21.76
N ILE A 214 0.23 -1.17 -20.52
CA ILE A 214 1.25 -0.20 -20.12
C ILE A 214 2.48 -0.98 -19.69
N TYR A 215 3.58 -0.80 -20.40
CA TYR A 215 4.89 -1.28 -20.03
C TYR A 215 5.56 -0.22 -19.17
N ILE A 216 5.89 -0.56 -17.91
CA ILE A 216 6.48 0.36 -16.94
C ILE A 216 7.84 0.85 -17.42
N ASP A 217 8.61 -0.04 -18.05
CA ASP A 217 9.88 0.25 -18.69
C ASP A 217 9.98 -0.53 -20.01
N LYS A 218 9.97 0.18 -21.14
CA LYS A 218 10.01 -0.40 -22.49
C LYS A 218 11.29 -1.19 -22.79
N ASN A 219 12.36 -0.97 -22.00
CA ASN A 219 13.64 -1.63 -22.18
C ASN A 219 13.75 -2.93 -21.34
N MET A 220 12.73 -3.23 -20.52
CA MET A 220 12.68 -4.46 -19.76
C MET A 220 11.99 -5.58 -20.53
N GLU A 221 12.29 -6.82 -20.16
CA GLU A 221 11.55 -7.98 -20.64
C GLU A 221 10.05 -7.89 -20.31
N ASN A 222 9.23 -8.60 -21.10
CA ASN A 222 7.78 -8.69 -20.91
C ASN A 222 7.43 -9.60 -19.71
N THR A 223 7.89 -9.23 -18.53
CA THR A 223 7.54 -9.90 -17.27
C THR A 223 6.26 -9.32 -16.70
N ALA A 224 5.55 -10.09 -15.89
CA ALA A 224 4.34 -9.61 -15.21
C ALA A 224 4.59 -8.34 -14.39
N GLU A 225 5.74 -8.23 -13.74
CA GLU A 225 6.14 -7.08 -12.93
C GLU A 225 6.30 -5.77 -13.75
N ASN A 226 6.45 -5.88 -15.06
CA ASN A 226 6.62 -4.73 -15.97
C ASN A 226 5.33 -4.33 -16.67
N ILE A 227 4.20 -5.00 -16.43
CA ILE A 227 2.97 -4.79 -17.19
C ILE A 227 1.82 -4.36 -16.27
N ILE A 228 1.11 -3.31 -16.72
CA ILE A 228 -0.17 -2.90 -16.15
C ILE A 228 -1.22 -3.02 -17.25
N LEU A 229 -2.33 -3.64 -16.94
CA LEU A 229 -3.51 -3.68 -17.79
C LEU A 229 -4.51 -2.64 -17.34
N LEU A 230 -5.13 -1.96 -18.30
CA LEU A 230 -6.23 -1.05 -18.08
C LEU A 230 -7.31 -1.37 -19.09
N ASP A 231 -8.47 -1.82 -18.58
CA ASP A 231 -9.64 -2.16 -19.37
C ASP A 231 -10.68 -1.06 -19.20
N SER A 232 -11.08 -0.43 -20.29
CA SER A 232 -12.07 0.66 -20.28
C SER A 232 -13.43 0.13 -20.69
N TYR A 233 -14.41 0.35 -19.82
CA TYR A 233 -15.83 0.02 -20.01
C TYR A 233 -16.65 1.31 -20.22
N GLU A 234 -17.99 1.21 -20.27
CA GLU A 234 -18.81 2.37 -20.52
C GLU A 234 -18.80 3.40 -19.39
N ASN A 235 -18.82 2.93 -18.14
CA ASN A 235 -18.96 3.79 -16.97
C ASN A 235 -17.87 3.56 -15.92
N TYR A 236 -16.92 2.68 -16.19
CA TYR A 236 -15.83 2.35 -15.27
C TYR A 236 -14.60 1.83 -16.00
N ILE A 237 -13.51 1.78 -15.27
CA ILE A 237 -12.22 1.28 -15.73
C ILE A 237 -11.71 0.29 -14.69
N ILE A 238 -11.15 -0.81 -15.15
CA ILE A 238 -10.42 -1.76 -14.30
C ILE A 238 -8.93 -1.61 -14.59
N ILE A 239 -8.14 -1.49 -13.53
CA ILE A 239 -6.68 -1.45 -13.60
C ILE A 239 -6.13 -2.63 -12.83
N GLN A 240 -5.23 -3.37 -13.45
CA GLN A 240 -4.57 -4.51 -12.86
C GLN A 240 -3.05 -4.42 -13.06
N TYR A 241 -2.29 -4.44 -11.98
CA TYR A 241 -0.86 -4.64 -12.02
C TYR A 241 -0.60 -6.14 -12.11
N LEU A 242 -0.02 -6.61 -13.21
CA LEU A 242 0.18 -8.06 -13.38
C LEU A 242 1.24 -8.63 -12.43
N GLY A 243 2.11 -7.80 -11.89
CA GLY A 243 3.06 -8.20 -10.85
C GLY A 243 2.46 -8.28 -9.44
N ASP A 244 1.19 -7.93 -9.25
CA ASP A 244 0.49 -8.11 -7.98
C ASP A 244 0.10 -9.57 -7.78
N GLU A 245 0.79 -10.27 -6.88
CA GLU A 245 0.54 -11.69 -6.58
C GLU A 245 -0.86 -11.93 -6.01
N ASN A 246 -1.49 -10.91 -5.41
CA ASN A 246 -2.86 -10.98 -4.89
C ASN A 246 -3.91 -10.78 -5.99
N GLY A 247 -3.51 -10.38 -7.20
CA GLY A 247 -4.40 -10.15 -8.33
C GLY A 247 -5.42 -9.04 -8.08
N LYS A 248 -5.07 -8.02 -7.30
CA LYS A 248 -5.95 -6.93 -6.91
C LYS A 248 -6.33 -6.07 -8.10
N ASN A 249 -7.63 -5.88 -8.32
CA ASN A 249 -8.16 -4.95 -9.30
C ASN A 249 -8.47 -3.59 -8.65
N ILE A 250 -8.10 -2.51 -9.34
CA ILE A 250 -8.46 -1.14 -8.97
C ILE A 250 -9.60 -0.71 -9.90
N TYR A 251 -10.75 -0.41 -9.32
CA TYR A 251 -11.93 0.04 -10.04
C TYR A 251 -12.02 1.56 -9.99
N ILE A 252 -12.16 2.17 -11.15
CA ILE A 252 -12.24 3.62 -11.32
C ILE A 252 -13.59 3.97 -11.93
N LYS A 253 -14.30 4.95 -11.36
CA LYS A 253 -15.56 5.45 -11.87
C LYS A 253 -15.35 6.43 -13.02
N GLY A 254 -16.07 6.24 -14.11
CA GLY A 254 -16.01 7.04 -15.34
C GLY A 254 -15.51 6.25 -16.52
N ASP A 255 -15.38 6.92 -17.65
CA ASP A 255 -14.91 6.33 -18.90
C ASP A 255 -13.77 7.12 -19.52
N LEU A 256 -13.09 6.51 -20.48
CA LEU A 256 -12.11 7.15 -21.32
C LEU A 256 -12.65 7.24 -22.75
N ASN A 257 -12.48 8.40 -23.37
CA ASN A 257 -12.92 8.58 -24.74
C ASN A 257 -11.91 7.93 -25.70
N GLU A 258 -12.32 6.86 -26.38
CA GLU A 258 -11.50 6.13 -27.36
C GLU A 258 -10.93 7.03 -28.48
N LYS A 259 -11.64 8.12 -28.86
CA LYS A 259 -11.19 9.06 -29.88
C LYS A 259 -9.90 9.81 -29.54
N MET A 260 -9.48 9.76 -28.27
CA MET A 260 -8.18 10.32 -27.85
C MET A 260 -6.98 9.56 -28.43
N PHE A 261 -7.18 8.30 -28.80
CA PHE A 261 -6.14 7.36 -29.17
C PHE A 261 -6.08 7.05 -30.68
N LYS A 262 -6.97 7.69 -31.44
CA LYS A 262 -7.05 7.60 -32.92
C LYS A 262 -6.35 8.76 -33.60
#